data_d0293c22096a37a83d3d5b6bc9f3e44d
#
_entry.id   d0293c22096a37a83d3d5b6bc9f3e44d
#
_cell.length_a   1.000
_cell.length_b   1.000
_cell.length_c   1.000
_cell.angle_alpha   90.00
_cell.angle_beta   90.00
_cell.angle_gamma   90.00
#
_symmetry.space_group_name_H-M   'P 1'
#
loop_
_entity.id
_entity.type
_entity.pdbx_description
1 polymer ?
#
loop_
_entity_poly.entity_id
_entity_poly.type
_entity_poly.pdbx_seq_one_letter_code
_entity_poly.pdbx_strand_id
1 'polypeptide(L)'
;AMAGLLILFITVVGGFIIGMASHGMGAGEAAEAYVTLAVGDALVAQIPALLISVASAMVVSRVGKDADIGTQIRGQVFDSPQALGVAAGVVGLLGLVPGMPHLVFLLVSAGLGLLAWQLTKARKKAAEAPPEAASGELQPASTEATWDDLTPVDTLGLEVGYRLIALVDKARVTPGNDLLARIKGVRKKFAQDVGFLPPPVHIRDNLVDLKPSMYRATLRGAVVGEGEAFPGQWLAINPGGATQQLPGQRTVDPAFGLPAVWIEERHKEAAQMAGFTVVDCATVVATHLSHLMQVNAARLLGRVETQNLVEHVTKLAPKLIEDVVPKMVGIATLQRVLQLLLEEGVHIRDMRSIIECLAEHAATATDPAELARRIRVHLAPAIVQQIYGSTRELDVIALEPELERLVAQALSSPHGAALDPGVADTLTRSAADTAKRQEDLGLPACLLVPDLIRAPLARLLKRAAPRLKVLGHSEIPETHSIRIGSVIGHRMAQLG
;
A
#
# COMPACT_ATOMS: atom_id res chain seq x y z
N ALA A 1 -11.29 -16.59 37.74
CA ALA A 1 -12.20 -17.75 37.71
C ALA A 1 -11.99 -18.69 38.89
N MET A 2 -10.77 -19.14 39.25
CA MET A 2 -10.55 -20.07 40.37
C MET A 2 -10.94 -19.50 41.74
N ALA A 3 -10.62 -18.23 42.04
CA ALA A 3 -10.99 -17.57 43.28
C ALA A 3 -12.53 -17.49 43.50
N GLY A 4 -13.30 -17.18 42.44
CA GLY A 4 -14.75 -17.13 42.52
C GLY A 4 -15.40 -18.49 42.78
N LEU A 5 -14.87 -19.59 42.17
CA LEU A 5 -15.30 -20.95 42.47
C LEU A 5 -15.00 -21.37 43.89
N LEU A 6 -13.86 -20.96 44.44
CA LEU A 6 -13.46 -21.29 45.81
C LEU A 6 -14.34 -20.55 46.81
N ILE A 7 -14.66 -19.27 46.56
CA ILE A 7 -15.60 -18.46 47.40
C ILE A 7 -16.98 -19.10 47.34
N LEU A 8 -17.49 -19.43 46.15
CA LEU A 8 -18.79 -20.10 46.01
C LEU A 8 -18.85 -21.41 46.83
N PHE A 9 -17.81 -22.24 46.71
CA PHE A 9 -17.72 -23.51 47.45
C PHE A 9 -17.76 -23.27 48.96
N ILE A 10 -16.95 -22.32 49.48
CA ILE A 10 -16.92 -21.98 50.90
C ILE A 10 -18.28 -21.44 51.36
N THR A 11 -18.94 -20.60 50.56
CA THR A 11 -20.23 -20.03 50.90
C THR A 11 -21.34 -21.07 50.93
N VAL A 12 -21.34 -21.99 49.96
CA VAL A 12 -22.29 -23.13 49.93
C VAL A 12 -22.12 -24.06 51.12
N VAL A 13 -20.89 -24.54 51.32
CA VAL A 13 -20.60 -25.48 52.43
C VAL A 13 -20.76 -24.83 53.78
N GLY A 14 -20.26 -23.61 53.97
CA GLY A 14 -20.37 -22.86 55.20
C GLY A 14 -21.84 -22.49 55.54
N GLY A 15 -22.61 -22.01 54.53
CA GLY A 15 -24.03 -21.73 54.69
C GLY A 15 -24.83 -22.99 55.05
N PHE A 16 -24.55 -24.12 54.44
CA PHE A 16 -25.21 -25.39 54.72
C PHE A 16 -24.96 -25.84 56.17
N ILE A 17 -23.69 -25.78 56.63
CA ILE A 17 -23.30 -26.11 57.99
C ILE A 17 -23.98 -25.19 59.02
N ILE A 18 -23.98 -23.89 58.78
CA ILE A 18 -24.62 -22.87 59.63
C ILE A 18 -26.12 -23.09 59.68
N GLY A 19 -26.78 -23.38 58.58
CA GLY A 19 -28.21 -23.68 58.52
C GLY A 19 -28.61 -24.84 59.40
N MET A 20 -27.85 -25.93 59.37
CA MET A 20 -28.13 -27.10 60.17
C MET A 20 -27.71 -26.90 61.64
N ALA A 21 -26.50 -26.38 61.91
CA ALA A 21 -25.94 -26.31 63.27
C ALA A 21 -26.50 -25.12 64.09
N SER A 22 -26.72 -23.96 63.51
CA SER A 22 -27.14 -22.73 64.17
C SER A 22 -28.66 -22.48 64.16
N HIS A 23 -29.28 -22.86 63.02
CA HIS A 23 -30.73 -22.62 62.86
C HIS A 23 -31.59 -23.87 63.00
N GLY A 24 -30.98 -25.05 63.23
CA GLY A 24 -31.71 -26.30 63.46
C GLY A 24 -32.57 -26.75 62.27
N MET A 25 -32.26 -26.28 61.06
CA MET A 25 -32.98 -26.60 59.83
C MET A 25 -32.71 -28.04 59.40
N GLY A 26 -33.70 -28.67 58.80
CA GLY A 26 -33.49 -29.99 58.14
C GLY A 26 -32.54 -29.87 56.97
N ALA A 27 -31.78 -30.92 56.63
CA ALA A 27 -30.77 -30.92 55.56
C ALA A 27 -31.36 -30.45 54.20
N GLY A 28 -32.63 -30.79 53.93
CA GLY A 28 -33.31 -30.32 52.69
C GLY A 28 -33.62 -28.82 52.72
N GLU A 29 -34.14 -28.29 53.82
CA GLU A 29 -34.43 -26.88 54.01
C GLU A 29 -33.16 -26.00 54.01
N ALA A 30 -32.09 -26.46 54.65
CA ALA A 30 -30.81 -25.79 54.65
C ALA A 30 -30.17 -25.75 53.22
N ALA A 31 -30.29 -26.83 52.47
CA ALA A 31 -29.84 -26.88 51.10
C ALA A 31 -30.62 -25.91 50.19
N GLU A 32 -31.95 -25.92 50.27
CA GLU A 32 -32.79 -25.08 49.45
C GLU A 32 -32.57 -23.58 49.73
N ALA A 33 -32.45 -23.20 51.00
CA ALA A 33 -32.23 -21.79 51.38
C ALA A 33 -30.83 -21.29 51.07
N TYR A 34 -29.78 -21.98 51.54
CA TYR A 34 -28.41 -21.47 51.49
C TYR A 34 -27.71 -21.75 50.16
N VAL A 35 -28.00 -22.88 49.47
CA VAL A 35 -27.43 -23.14 48.14
C VAL A 35 -28.07 -22.20 47.12
N THR A 36 -29.40 -21.98 47.17
CA THR A 36 -30.06 -21.07 46.25
C THR A 36 -29.55 -19.61 46.45
N LEU A 37 -29.34 -19.18 47.68
CA LEU A 37 -28.80 -17.87 48.03
C LEU A 37 -27.39 -17.70 47.54
N ALA A 38 -26.51 -18.70 47.75
CA ALA A 38 -25.10 -18.69 47.32
C ALA A 38 -24.96 -18.68 45.83
N VAL A 39 -25.77 -19.46 45.10
CA VAL A 39 -25.79 -19.47 43.63
C VAL A 39 -26.29 -18.13 43.09
N GLY A 40 -27.33 -17.54 43.71
CA GLY A 40 -27.83 -16.22 43.35
C GLY A 40 -26.79 -15.10 43.52
N ASP A 41 -26.07 -15.09 44.63
CA ASP A 41 -24.99 -14.13 44.90
C ASP A 41 -23.84 -14.28 43.91
N ALA A 42 -23.43 -15.51 43.60
CA ALA A 42 -22.37 -15.80 42.61
C ALA A 42 -22.75 -15.35 41.20
N LEU A 43 -23.99 -15.51 40.79
CA LEU A 43 -24.50 -15.04 39.49
C LEU A 43 -24.48 -13.51 39.40
N VAL A 44 -24.95 -12.82 40.47
CA VAL A 44 -24.95 -11.34 40.51
C VAL A 44 -23.51 -10.80 40.49
N ALA A 45 -22.59 -11.42 41.21
CA ALA A 45 -21.18 -11.02 41.24
C ALA A 45 -20.45 -11.17 39.86
N GLN A 46 -20.96 -12.00 38.96
CA GLN A 46 -20.42 -12.14 37.62
C GLN A 46 -20.78 -11.01 36.66
N ILE A 47 -21.90 -10.28 36.92
CA ILE A 47 -22.38 -9.22 36.03
C ILE A 47 -21.35 -8.09 35.83
N PRO A 48 -20.71 -7.52 36.88
CA PRO A 48 -19.70 -6.49 36.71
C PRO A 48 -18.47 -7.00 35.93
N ALA A 49 -18.03 -8.25 36.14
CA ALA A 49 -16.90 -8.85 35.43
C ALA A 49 -17.20 -9.04 33.94
N LEU A 50 -18.42 -9.42 33.60
CA LEU A 50 -18.89 -9.55 32.22
C LEU A 50 -18.95 -8.19 31.52
N LEU A 51 -19.46 -7.16 32.20
CA LEU A 51 -19.50 -5.79 31.69
C LEU A 51 -18.10 -5.22 31.42
N ILE A 52 -17.17 -5.42 32.36
CA ILE A 52 -15.78 -4.98 32.21
C ILE A 52 -15.09 -5.74 31.05
N SER A 53 -15.34 -7.04 30.92
CA SER A 53 -14.79 -7.85 29.83
C SER A 53 -15.30 -7.40 28.47
N VAL A 54 -16.61 -7.13 28.34
CA VAL A 54 -17.21 -6.59 27.10
C VAL A 54 -16.69 -5.19 26.82
N ALA A 55 -16.62 -4.31 27.83
CA ALA A 55 -16.07 -2.96 27.67
C ALA A 55 -14.58 -3.00 27.23
N SER A 56 -13.78 -3.87 27.84
CA SER A 56 -12.37 -4.05 27.46
C SER A 56 -12.22 -4.59 26.03
N ALA A 57 -13.05 -5.56 25.64
CA ALA A 57 -13.08 -6.06 24.27
C ALA A 57 -13.47 -4.97 23.26
N MET A 58 -14.42 -4.09 23.61
CA MET A 58 -14.80 -2.93 22.80
C MET A 58 -13.67 -1.91 22.68
N VAL A 59 -12.93 -1.64 23.75
CA VAL A 59 -11.79 -0.69 23.74
C VAL A 59 -10.64 -1.25 22.89
N VAL A 60 -10.33 -2.54 23.01
CA VAL A 60 -9.27 -3.19 22.21
C VAL A 60 -9.66 -3.27 20.74
N SER A 61 -10.92 -3.51 20.41
CA SER A 61 -11.39 -3.55 19.00
C SER A 61 -11.44 -2.17 18.33
N ARG A 62 -11.37 -1.09 19.10
CA ARG A 62 -11.40 0.31 18.60
C ARG A 62 -10.12 0.76 17.88
N VAL A 63 -9.06 -0.03 17.93
CA VAL A 63 -7.80 0.27 17.24
C VAL A 63 -7.90 -0.19 15.77
N GLY A 64 -8.60 0.57 14.92
CA GLY A 64 -8.40 0.39 13.49
C GLY A 64 -9.53 0.55 12.48
N LYS A 65 -10.75 0.98 12.82
CA LYS A 65 -11.76 1.29 11.77
C LYS A 65 -12.82 2.29 12.25
N ASP A 66 -13.05 3.33 11.46
CA ASP A 66 -14.10 4.35 11.60
C ASP A 66 -15.52 3.83 11.29
N ALA A 67 -15.82 2.56 11.55
CA ALA A 67 -17.16 2.02 11.35
C ALA A 67 -17.94 2.03 12.66
N ASP A 68 -19.16 2.56 12.59
CA ASP A 68 -20.11 2.62 13.71
C ASP A 68 -20.28 1.23 14.36
N ILE A 69 -19.85 1.16 15.64
CA ILE A 69 -19.83 -0.09 16.42
C ILE A 69 -21.24 -0.72 16.51
N GLY A 70 -22.28 0.11 16.47
CA GLY A 70 -23.68 -0.34 16.47
C GLY A 70 -24.03 -1.19 15.25
N THR A 71 -23.53 -0.84 14.09
CA THR A 71 -23.72 -1.57 12.83
C THR A 71 -22.92 -2.88 12.77
N GLN A 72 -21.71 -2.89 13.34
CA GLN A 72 -20.88 -4.12 13.39
C GLN A 72 -21.43 -5.16 14.36
N ILE A 73 -21.90 -4.75 15.55
CA ILE A 73 -22.53 -5.65 16.53
C ILE A 73 -23.86 -6.18 15.98
N ARG A 74 -24.67 -5.33 15.34
CA ARG A 74 -25.89 -5.79 14.64
C ARG A 74 -25.57 -6.85 13.60
N GLY A 75 -24.58 -6.64 12.73
CA GLY A 75 -24.22 -7.59 11.70
C GLY A 75 -23.66 -8.91 12.25
N GLN A 76 -22.86 -8.90 13.31
CA GLN A 76 -22.24 -10.13 13.84
C GLN A 76 -23.18 -10.94 14.77
N VAL A 77 -23.99 -10.28 15.60
CA VAL A 77 -24.83 -10.95 16.60
C VAL A 77 -26.18 -11.37 16.00
N PHE A 78 -26.78 -10.53 15.16
CA PHE A 78 -28.13 -10.78 14.62
C PHE A 78 -28.15 -11.39 13.21
N ASP A 79 -27.03 -11.44 12.51
CA ASP A 79 -26.96 -12.06 11.17
C ASP A 79 -26.78 -13.59 11.18
N SER A 80 -26.61 -14.23 12.34
CA SER A 80 -26.49 -15.67 12.43
C SER A 80 -27.77 -16.33 12.98
N PRO A 81 -28.71 -16.80 12.12
CA PRO A 81 -29.95 -17.45 12.56
C PRO A 81 -29.72 -18.69 13.42
N GLN A 82 -28.57 -19.37 13.19
CA GLN A 82 -28.19 -20.56 13.96
C GLN A 82 -27.82 -20.22 15.41
N ALA A 83 -27.06 -19.13 15.63
CA ALA A 83 -26.68 -18.67 16.96
C ALA A 83 -27.92 -18.21 17.76
N LEU A 84 -28.84 -17.49 17.12
CA LEU A 84 -30.11 -17.08 17.73
C LEU A 84 -31.01 -18.27 18.06
N GLY A 85 -31.05 -19.29 17.22
CA GLY A 85 -31.79 -20.53 17.46
C GLY A 85 -31.26 -21.33 18.66
N VAL A 86 -29.94 -21.45 18.78
CA VAL A 86 -29.28 -22.10 19.92
C VAL A 86 -29.54 -21.31 21.23
N ALA A 87 -29.41 -19.97 21.18
CA ALA A 87 -29.69 -19.13 22.34
C ALA A 87 -31.16 -19.23 22.78
N ALA A 88 -32.11 -19.23 21.84
CA ALA A 88 -33.53 -19.44 22.12
C ALA A 88 -33.77 -20.83 22.78
N GLY A 89 -33.12 -21.88 22.30
CA GLY A 89 -33.23 -23.23 22.89
C GLY A 89 -32.73 -23.30 24.32
N VAL A 90 -31.54 -22.71 24.58
CA VAL A 90 -30.96 -22.68 25.94
C VAL A 90 -31.82 -21.89 26.91
N VAL A 91 -32.28 -20.69 26.52
CA VAL A 91 -33.16 -19.86 27.36
C VAL A 91 -34.50 -20.56 27.59
N GLY A 92 -35.06 -21.24 26.60
CA GLY A 92 -36.29 -22.04 26.73
C GLY A 92 -36.16 -23.21 27.70
N LEU A 93 -35.03 -23.94 27.65
CA LEU A 93 -34.71 -25.01 28.59
C LEU A 93 -34.59 -24.50 30.04
N LEU A 94 -33.93 -23.34 30.24
CA LEU A 94 -33.86 -22.70 31.56
C LEU A 94 -35.22 -22.30 32.08
N GLY A 95 -36.15 -21.89 31.20
CA GLY A 95 -37.54 -21.58 31.55
C GLY A 95 -38.37 -22.78 32.00
N LEU A 96 -37.92 -24.01 31.81
CA LEU A 96 -38.60 -25.24 32.27
C LEU A 96 -38.16 -25.70 33.65
N VAL A 97 -37.08 -25.07 34.22
CA VAL A 97 -36.57 -25.45 35.53
C VAL A 97 -37.51 -24.96 36.65
N PRO A 98 -37.94 -25.84 37.58
CA PRO A 98 -38.77 -25.42 38.72
C PRO A 98 -38.08 -24.34 39.56
N GLY A 99 -38.80 -23.27 39.92
CA GLY A 99 -38.27 -22.16 40.70
C GLY A 99 -37.76 -20.96 39.87
N MET A 100 -37.73 -21.04 38.56
CA MET A 100 -37.41 -19.91 37.67
C MET A 100 -38.69 -19.14 37.27
N PRO A 101 -38.61 -17.83 36.93
CA PRO A 101 -39.72 -17.08 36.40
C PRO A 101 -40.10 -17.51 34.98
N HIS A 102 -40.81 -18.62 34.84
CA HIS A 102 -41.14 -19.31 33.56
C HIS A 102 -41.65 -18.35 32.49
N LEU A 103 -42.52 -17.40 32.83
CA LEU A 103 -43.12 -16.45 31.91
C LEU A 103 -42.10 -15.58 31.19
N VAL A 104 -41.09 -15.10 31.90
CA VAL A 104 -40.05 -14.21 31.35
C VAL A 104 -39.14 -14.99 30.39
N PHE A 105 -38.66 -16.18 30.81
CA PHE A 105 -37.78 -16.98 30.00
C PHE A 105 -38.45 -17.51 28.72
N LEU A 106 -39.72 -17.92 28.82
CA LEU A 106 -40.49 -18.39 27.65
C LEU A 106 -40.79 -17.23 26.69
N LEU A 107 -41.07 -16.03 27.14
CA LEU A 107 -41.27 -14.85 26.28
C LEU A 107 -39.96 -14.47 25.53
N VAL A 108 -38.83 -14.46 26.22
CA VAL A 108 -37.55 -14.16 25.62
C VAL A 108 -37.15 -15.25 24.62
N SER A 109 -37.33 -16.53 24.98
CA SER A 109 -37.07 -17.66 24.07
C SER A 109 -37.93 -17.61 22.81
N ALA A 110 -39.25 -17.33 22.98
CA ALA A 110 -40.15 -17.16 21.85
C ALA A 110 -39.79 -15.99 20.94
N GLY A 111 -39.35 -14.85 21.52
CA GLY A 111 -38.89 -13.69 20.77
C GLY A 111 -37.63 -13.98 19.94
N LEU A 112 -36.63 -14.63 20.54
CA LEU A 112 -35.41 -15.05 19.83
C LEU A 112 -35.70 -16.09 18.77
N GLY A 113 -36.57 -17.05 19.05
CA GLY A 113 -37.02 -18.08 18.09
C GLY A 113 -37.74 -17.49 16.87
N LEU A 114 -38.65 -16.54 17.10
CA LEU A 114 -39.33 -15.81 16.03
C LEU A 114 -38.35 -15.02 15.16
N LEU A 115 -37.40 -14.36 15.77
CA LEU A 115 -36.35 -13.60 15.06
C LEU A 115 -35.50 -14.54 14.21
N ALA A 116 -35.04 -15.66 14.76
CA ALA A 116 -34.30 -16.70 14.04
C ALA A 116 -35.09 -17.29 12.85
N TRP A 117 -36.39 -17.50 13.03
CA TRP A 117 -37.28 -17.99 11.99
C TRP A 117 -37.51 -16.96 10.86
N GLN A 118 -37.69 -15.70 11.19
CA GLN A 118 -37.80 -14.62 10.19
C GLN A 118 -36.53 -14.48 9.37
N LEU A 119 -35.33 -14.52 10.01
CA LEU A 119 -34.05 -14.45 9.33
C LEU A 119 -33.79 -15.67 8.44
N THR A 120 -34.15 -16.88 8.88
CA THR A 120 -34.03 -18.09 8.05
C THR A 120 -34.99 -18.07 6.86
N LYS A 121 -36.22 -17.55 7.04
CA LYS A 121 -37.20 -17.40 5.97
C LYS A 121 -36.77 -16.37 4.95
N ALA A 122 -36.19 -15.25 5.39
CA ALA A 122 -35.61 -14.21 4.51
C ALA A 122 -34.45 -14.76 3.69
N ARG A 123 -33.53 -15.53 4.33
CA ARG A 123 -32.40 -16.19 3.61
C ARG A 123 -32.85 -17.29 2.65
N LYS A 124 -33.85 -18.12 3.01
CA LYS A 124 -34.39 -19.11 2.08
C LYS A 124 -35.07 -18.47 0.87
N LYS A 125 -35.79 -17.37 1.09
CA LYS A 125 -36.43 -16.62 -0.01
C LYS A 125 -35.38 -15.94 -0.92
N ALA A 126 -34.21 -15.56 -0.38
CA ALA A 126 -33.10 -15.06 -1.16
C ALA A 126 -32.29 -16.16 -1.87
N ALA A 127 -32.32 -17.42 -1.36
CA ALA A 127 -31.62 -18.56 -1.95
C ALA A 127 -32.50 -19.37 -2.95
N GLU A 128 -33.83 -19.24 -2.89
CA GLU A 128 -34.78 -19.85 -3.80
C GLU A 128 -35.11 -18.95 -5.00
N ALA A 129 -34.58 -17.74 -5.09
CA ALA A 129 -34.59 -16.96 -6.32
C ALA A 129 -33.70 -17.68 -7.35
N PRO A 130 -34.21 -18.12 -8.53
CA PRO A 130 -33.38 -18.69 -9.57
C PRO A 130 -32.29 -17.71 -9.95
N PRO A 131 -31.11 -18.15 -10.38
CA PRO A 131 -30.12 -17.24 -10.95
C PRO A 131 -30.74 -16.64 -12.22
N GLU A 132 -31.35 -15.48 -12.08
CA GLU A 132 -31.76 -14.69 -13.22
C GLU A 132 -30.52 -14.36 -14.02
N ALA A 133 -30.43 -15.03 -15.16
CA ALA A 133 -29.58 -14.61 -16.24
C ALA A 133 -29.79 -13.11 -16.44
N ALA A 134 -28.71 -12.37 -16.52
CA ALA A 134 -28.67 -10.94 -16.79
C ALA A 134 -29.34 -10.67 -18.15
N SER A 135 -30.64 -10.55 -18.14
CA SER A 135 -31.42 -9.93 -19.19
C SER A 135 -31.81 -8.55 -18.65
N GLY A 136 -31.19 -7.54 -19.22
CA GLY A 136 -31.51 -6.15 -18.90
C GLY A 136 -32.99 -5.86 -19.17
N GLU A 137 -33.80 -5.83 -18.13
CA GLU A 137 -35.04 -5.07 -18.12
C GLU A 137 -34.82 -3.75 -17.42
N LEU A 138 -34.94 -2.70 -18.22
CA LEU A 138 -35.02 -1.31 -17.82
C LEU A 138 -36.13 -1.14 -16.77
N GLN A 139 -35.79 -1.17 -15.48
CA GLN A 139 -36.67 -0.61 -14.48
C GLN A 139 -36.69 0.90 -14.65
N PRO A 140 -37.88 1.55 -14.57
CA PRO A 140 -37.99 2.97 -14.77
C PRO A 140 -37.14 3.67 -13.70
N ALA A 141 -36.14 4.36 -14.18
CA ALA A 141 -35.28 5.23 -13.41
C ALA A 141 -36.12 6.33 -12.73
N SER A 142 -36.20 6.27 -11.40
CA SER A 142 -36.56 7.44 -10.58
C SER A 142 -35.96 7.30 -9.19
N THR A 143 -34.65 7.18 -9.16
CA THR A 143 -33.88 7.58 -8.00
C THR A 143 -32.87 8.59 -8.54
N GLU A 144 -33.02 9.86 -8.19
CA GLU A 144 -32.02 10.87 -8.48
C GLU A 144 -30.70 10.35 -7.93
N ALA A 145 -29.63 10.41 -8.76
CA ALA A 145 -28.30 10.00 -8.37
C ALA A 145 -27.88 10.72 -7.09
N THR A 146 -27.51 10.00 -6.08
CA THR A 146 -27.03 10.54 -4.81
C THR A 146 -25.51 10.49 -4.77
N TRP A 147 -24.89 11.28 -3.88
CA TRP A 147 -23.45 11.24 -3.67
C TRP A 147 -22.96 9.85 -3.20
N ASP A 148 -23.83 9.05 -2.59
CA ASP A 148 -23.54 7.68 -2.13
C ASP A 148 -23.44 6.67 -3.28
N ASP A 149 -23.95 6.99 -4.45
CA ASP A 149 -23.83 6.17 -5.66
C ASP A 149 -22.46 6.31 -6.34
N LEU A 150 -21.66 7.32 -5.94
CA LEU A 150 -20.33 7.54 -6.46
C LEU A 150 -19.30 6.66 -5.74
N THR A 151 -18.82 5.64 -6.42
CA THR A 151 -17.66 4.88 -5.91
C THR A 151 -16.38 5.71 -6.05
N PRO A 152 -15.65 6.00 -4.94
CA PRO A 152 -14.41 6.74 -5.03
C PRO A 152 -13.39 6.01 -5.92
N VAL A 153 -12.66 6.77 -6.74
CA VAL A 153 -11.59 6.21 -7.57
C VAL A 153 -10.41 5.84 -6.68
N ASP A 154 -9.97 4.61 -6.78
CA ASP A 154 -8.79 4.12 -6.04
C ASP A 154 -7.54 4.89 -6.45
N THR A 155 -6.73 5.29 -5.46
CA THR A 155 -5.47 5.97 -5.72
C THR A 155 -4.48 5.05 -6.45
N LEU A 156 -4.42 3.77 -6.06
CA LEU A 156 -3.60 2.75 -6.71
C LEU A 156 -4.42 1.47 -6.82
N GLY A 157 -4.74 1.07 -8.05
CA GLY A 157 -5.50 -0.12 -8.37
C GLY A 157 -4.67 -1.14 -9.13
N LEU A 158 -5.01 -2.41 -8.95
CA LEU A 158 -4.52 -3.53 -9.75
C LEU A 158 -5.74 -4.33 -10.22
N GLU A 159 -6.05 -4.22 -11.51
CA GLU A 159 -7.09 -5.02 -12.14
C GLU A 159 -6.49 -6.33 -12.65
N VAL A 160 -7.18 -7.44 -12.43
CA VAL A 160 -6.71 -8.77 -12.78
C VAL A 160 -7.74 -9.51 -13.63
N GLY A 161 -7.27 -10.19 -14.68
CA GLY A 161 -8.10 -11.09 -15.50
C GLY A 161 -8.40 -12.41 -14.78
N TYR A 162 -9.37 -13.16 -15.30
CA TYR A 162 -9.92 -14.36 -14.67
C TYR A 162 -8.89 -15.38 -14.18
N ARG A 163 -7.85 -15.68 -14.97
CA ARG A 163 -6.83 -16.67 -14.60
C ARG A 163 -5.97 -16.20 -13.41
N LEU A 164 -5.84 -14.91 -13.22
CA LEU A 164 -5.00 -14.32 -12.16
C LEU A 164 -5.73 -14.25 -10.81
N ILE A 165 -7.05 -14.45 -10.78
CA ILE A 165 -7.84 -14.48 -9.54
C ILE A 165 -7.29 -15.55 -8.58
N ALA A 166 -6.81 -16.67 -9.11
CA ALA A 166 -6.18 -17.72 -8.29
C ALA A 166 -4.95 -17.27 -7.48
N LEU A 167 -4.27 -16.19 -7.89
CA LEU A 167 -3.12 -15.61 -7.16
C LEU A 167 -3.55 -14.71 -6.00
N VAL A 168 -4.81 -14.30 -5.96
CA VAL A 168 -5.37 -13.33 -5.02
C VAL A 168 -6.33 -14.00 -4.02
N ASP A 169 -6.95 -15.12 -4.43
CA ASP A 169 -7.91 -15.87 -3.60
C ASP A 169 -7.17 -16.68 -2.55
N LYS A 170 -7.28 -16.27 -1.28
CA LYS A 170 -6.64 -16.95 -0.13
C LYS A 170 -6.99 -18.43 -0.01
N ALA A 171 -8.14 -18.87 -0.54
CA ALA A 171 -8.56 -20.28 -0.49
C ALA A 171 -7.87 -21.16 -1.55
N ARG A 172 -7.30 -20.57 -2.59
CA ARG A 172 -6.69 -21.25 -3.74
C ARG A 172 -5.19 -21.03 -3.89
N VAL A 173 -4.60 -20.16 -3.06
CA VAL A 173 -3.17 -19.82 -3.14
C VAL A 173 -2.32 -21.01 -2.69
N THR A 174 -1.45 -21.48 -3.56
CA THR A 174 -0.38 -22.43 -3.22
C THR A 174 0.71 -21.72 -2.42
N PRO A 175 1.38 -22.41 -1.46
CA PRO A 175 2.50 -21.82 -0.73
C PRO A 175 3.57 -21.25 -1.68
N GLY A 176 3.90 -19.97 -1.52
CA GLY A 176 4.88 -19.27 -2.34
C GLY A 176 4.31 -18.44 -3.49
N ASN A 177 3.03 -18.58 -3.86
CA ASN A 177 2.42 -17.88 -4.99
C ASN A 177 1.37 -16.83 -4.55
N ASP A 178 1.51 -16.30 -3.32
CA ASP A 178 0.61 -15.29 -2.73
C ASP A 178 0.98 -13.87 -3.22
N LEU A 179 0.24 -13.38 -4.20
CA LEU A 179 0.39 -12.03 -4.72
C LEU A 179 0.11 -10.95 -3.66
N LEU A 180 -0.86 -11.18 -2.76
CA LEU A 180 -1.20 -10.22 -1.70
C LEU A 180 -0.04 -10.04 -0.71
N ALA A 181 0.63 -11.13 -0.31
CA ALA A 181 1.79 -11.06 0.56
C ALA A 181 2.96 -10.32 -0.14
N ARG A 182 3.18 -10.58 -1.43
CA ARG A 182 4.21 -9.90 -2.22
C ARG A 182 3.94 -8.41 -2.36
N ILE A 183 2.70 -8.01 -2.63
CA ILE A 183 2.30 -6.59 -2.71
C ILE A 183 2.55 -5.87 -1.39
N LYS A 184 2.26 -6.52 -0.24
CA LYS A 184 2.60 -5.98 1.07
C LYS A 184 4.12 -5.79 1.24
N GLY A 185 4.90 -6.78 0.78
CA GLY A 185 6.36 -6.71 0.77
C GLY A 185 6.89 -5.57 -0.11
N VAL A 186 6.35 -5.42 -1.31
CA VAL A 186 6.67 -4.33 -2.24
C VAL A 186 6.38 -2.96 -1.63
N ARG A 187 5.20 -2.76 -1.02
CA ARG A 187 4.86 -1.50 -0.34
C ARG A 187 5.80 -1.18 0.81
N LYS A 188 6.16 -2.20 1.61
CA LYS A 188 7.11 -2.03 2.71
C LYS A 188 8.49 -1.64 2.20
N LYS A 189 8.99 -2.33 1.17
CA LYS A 189 10.27 -2.02 0.53
C LYS A 189 10.26 -0.61 -0.07
N PHE A 190 9.21 -0.25 -0.80
CA PHE A 190 9.04 1.10 -1.34
C PHE A 190 9.12 2.17 -0.24
N ALA A 191 8.42 1.98 0.88
CA ALA A 191 8.46 2.92 1.99
C ALA A 191 9.86 3.06 2.60
N GLN A 192 10.62 1.97 2.69
CA GLN A 192 12.00 1.96 3.18
C GLN A 192 12.98 2.63 2.21
N ASP A 193 12.80 2.41 0.92
CA ASP A 193 13.69 2.93 -0.12
C ASP A 193 13.40 4.40 -0.42
N VAL A 194 12.13 4.75 -0.65
CA VAL A 194 11.71 6.09 -1.09
C VAL A 194 11.48 7.06 0.05
N GLY A 195 11.00 6.57 1.20
CA GLY A 195 10.87 7.36 2.44
C GLY A 195 9.44 7.76 2.82
N PHE A 196 8.40 7.27 2.15
CA PHE A 196 7.01 7.46 2.55
C PHE A 196 6.17 6.21 2.30
N LEU A 197 5.09 6.05 3.06
CA LEU A 197 4.18 4.91 2.88
C LEU A 197 3.21 5.19 1.72
N PRO A 198 3.26 4.40 0.64
CA PRO A 198 2.35 4.57 -0.49
C PRO A 198 0.93 4.16 -0.13
N PRO A 199 -0.10 4.68 -0.84
CA PRO A 199 -1.49 4.28 -0.63
C PRO A 199 -1.68 2.75 -0.77
N PRO A 200 -2.75 2.19 -0.19
CA PRO A 200 -3.06 0.77 -0.37
C PRO A 200 -3.30 0.45 -1.85
N VAL A 201 -2.90 -0.76 -2.25
CA VAL A 201 -3.20 -1.29 -3.59
C VAL A 201 -4.56 -1.99 -3.51
N HIS A 202 -5.53 -1.47 -4.21
CA HIS A 202 -6.85 -2.07 -4.32
C HIS A 202 -6.86 -3.02 -5.51
N ILE A 203 -7.17 -4.30 -5.24
CA ILE A 203 -7.19 -5.33 -6.28
C ILE A 203 -8.65 -5.59 -6.63
N ARG A 204 -8.94 -5.55 -7.93
CA ARG A 204 -10.27 -5.82 -8.49
C ARG A 204 -10.14 -6.79 -9.65
N ASP A 205 -11.13 -7.66 -9.79
CA ASP A 205 -11.29 -8.44 -11.00
C ASP A 205 -11.94 -7.59 -12.11
N ASN A 206 -11.38 -7.67 -13.31
CA ASN A 206 -11.95 -7.04 -14.50
C ASN A 206 -12.10 -8.12 -15.58
N LEU A 207 -13.29 -8.70 -15.63
CA LEU A 207 -13.60 -9.83 -16.51
C LEU A 207 -14.14 -9.38 -17.87
N VAL A 208 -14.50 -8.11 -18.00
CA VAL A 208 -15.09 -7.54 -19.22
C VAL A 208 -14.03 -7.01 -20.16
N ASP A 209 -13.08 -6.20 -19.64
CA ASP A 209 -12.13 -5.48 -20.46
C ASP A 209 -10.77 -6.17 -20.57
N LEU A 210 -10.44 -7.08 -19.62
CA LEU A 210 -9.14 -7.74 -19.59
C LEU A 210 -9.19 -9.17 -20.12
N LYS A 211 -8.19 -9.51 -20.93
CA LYS A 211 -7.96 -10.93 -21.29
C LYS A 211 -7.67 -11.76 -20.04
N PRO A 212 -7.96 -13.06 -20.03
CA PRO A 212 -7.85 -13.89 -18.83
C PRO A 212 -6.50 -13.88 -18.13
N SER A 213 -5.40 -13.73 -18.87
CA SER A 213 -4.02 -13.71 -18.34
C SER A 213 -3.43 -12.32 -18.20
N MET A 214 -4.21 -11.26 -18.48
CA MET A 214 -3.75 -9.88 -18.37
C MET A 214 -4.01 -9.31 -16.99
N TYR A 215 -3.16 -8.37 -16.61
CA TYR A 215 -3.37 -7.47 -15.48
C TYR A 215 -3.07 -6.03 -15.89
N ARG A 216 -3.67 -5.09 -15.18
CA ARG A 216 -3.54 -3.66 -15.43
C ARG A 216 -3.36 -2.93 -14.11
N ALA A 217 -2.34 -2.09 -14.03
CA ALA A 217 -2.14 -1.19 -12.90
C ALA A 217 -2.73 0.17 -13.23
N THR A 218 -3.51 0.72 -12.31
CA THR A 218 -4.16 2.04 -12.45
C THR A 218 -3.72 2.98 -11.34
N LEU A 219 -3.56 4.24 -11.66
CA LEU A 219 -3.26 5.32 -10.73
C LEU A 219 -4.32 6.40 -10.89
N ARG A 220 -5.18 6.57 -9.86
CA ARG A 220 -6.34 7.47 -9.90
C ARG A 220 -7.21 7.22 -11.12
N GLY A 221 -7.49 5.96 -11.42
CA GLY A 221 -8.29 5.52 -12.56
C GLY A 221 -7.57 5.53 -13.91
N ALA A 222 -6.41 6.17 -14.03
CA ALA A 222 -5.64 6.16 -15.27
C ALA A 222 -4.71 4.93 -15.32
N VAL A 223 -4.67 4.26 -16.47
CA VAL A 223 -3.76 3.12 -16.72
C VAL A 223 -2.31 3.60 -16.73
N VAL A 224 -1.46 2.99 -15.90
CA VAL A 224 -0.03 3.30 -15.81
C VAL A 224 0.86 2.15 -16.28
N GLY A 225 0.31 0.94 -16.39
CA GLY A 225 1.00 -0.22 -16.92
C GLY A 225 0.07 -1.41 -17.08
N GLU A 226 0.40 -2.27 -18.05
CA GLU A 226 -0.29 -3.52 -18.35
C GLU A 226 0.73 -4.63 -18.54
N GLY A 227 0.32 -5.86 -18.32
CA GLY A 227 1.17 -7.00 -18.56
C GLY A 227 0.38 -8.30 -18.65
N GLU A 228 1.04 -9.34 -19.13
CA GLU A 228 0.50 -10.70 -19.14
C GLU A 228 1.28 -11.58 -18.17
N ALA A 229 0.57 -12.43 -17.45
CA ALA A 229 1.16 -13.37 -16.51
C ALA A 229 0.38 -14.70 -16.53
N PHE A 230 1.10 -15.81 -16.51
CA PHE A 230 0.53 -17.14 -16.68
C PHE A 230 0.71 -17.96 -15.42
N PRO A 231 -0.36 -18.14 -14.60
CA PRO A 231 -0.31 -19.00 -13.44
C PRO A 231 0.12 -20.43 -13.78
N GLY A 232 1.05 -20.98 -13.00
CA GLY A 232 1.62 -22.31 -13.25
C GLY A 232 2.79 -22.34 -14.22
N GLN A 233 3.17 -21.19 -14.80
CA GLN A 233 4.39 -21.03 -15.62
C GLN A 233 5.41 -20.14 -14.93
N TRP A 234 6.66 -20.18 -15.43
CA TRP A 234 7.79 -19.41 -14.94
C TRP A 234 8.28 -18.48 -16.04
N LEU A 235 8.61 -17.25 -15.69
CA LEU A 235 9.22 -16.32 -16.63
C LEU A 235 10.75 -16.42 -16.55
N ALA A 236 11.37 -16.85 -17.63
CA ALA A 236 12.83 -16.87 -17.80
C ALA A 236 13.26 -15.57 -18.50
N ILE A 237 13.87 -14.65 -17.75
CA ILE A 237 14.32 -13.33 -18.21
C ILE A 237 15.79 -13.45 -18.62
N ASN A 238 16.12 -12.98 -19.81
CA ASN A 238 17.50 -12.92 -20.28
C ASN A 238 18.18 -11.62 -19.82
N PRO A 239 19.18 -11.66 -18.94
CA PRO A 239 19.88 -10.46 -18.48
C PRO A 239 20.89 -9.90 -19.50
N GLY A 240 20.98 -10.47 -20.71
CA GLY A 240 21.87 -10.04 -21.80
C GLY A 240 22.99 -10.99 -22.13
N GLY A 241 23.19 -12.10 -21.38
CA GLY A 241 24.28 -13.06 -21.60
C GLY A 241 23.85 -14.45 -22.07
N ALA A 242 22.56 -14.77 -21.96
CA ALA A 242 22.08 -16.10 -22.32
C ALA A 242 21.81 -16.21 -23.82
N THR A 243 22.49 -17.15 -24.46
CA THR A 243 22.39 -17.42 -25.93
C THR A 243 21.50 -18.63 -26.24
N GLN A 244 21.20 -19.45 -25.23
CA GLN A 244 20.42 -20.67 -25.41
C GLN A 244 18.95 -20.34 -25.71
N GLN A 245 18.35 -21.02 -26.69
CA GLN A 245 16.91 -20.92 -26.95
C GLN A 245 16.13 -21.85 -25.99
N LEU A 246 15.21 -21.27 -25.24
CA LEU A 246 14.34 -22.04 -24.38
C LEU A 246 13.01 -22.34 -25.08
N PRO A 247 12.42 -23.53 -24.85
CA PRO A 247 11.06 -23.85 -25.31
C PRO A 247 10.06 -23.07 -24.49
N GLY A 248 9.13 -22.37 -25.17
CA GLY A 248 8.08 -21.61 -24.51
C GLY A 248 7.59 -20.42 -25.31
N GLN A 249 6.74 -19.61 -24.69
CA GLN A 249 6.17 -18.41 -25.30
C GLN A 249 7.11 -17.23 -25.10
N ARG A 250 7.69 -16.71 -26.20
CA ARG A 250 8.52 -15.52 -26.17
C ARG A 250 7.71 -14.28 -25.80
N THR A 251 8.28 -13.46 -24.92
CA THR A 251 7.68 -12.22 -24.44
C THR A 251 8.78 -11.23 -24.05
N VAL A 252 8.34 -10.09 -23.50
CA VAL A 252 9.23 -9.08 -22.91
C VAL A 252 8.84 -8.95 -21.45
N ASP A 253 9.81 -8.89 -20.55
CA ASP A 253 9.56 -8.64 -19.13
C ASP A 253 8.88 -7.27 -18.95
N PRO A 254 7.72 -7.19 -18.32
CA PRO A 254 6.96 -5.95 -18.22
C PRO A 254 7.61 -4.89 -17.30
N ALA A 255 8.52 -5.29 -16.40
CA ALA A 255 9.16 -4.37 -15.46
C ALA A 255 10.38 -3.65 -16.09
N PHE A 256 11.23 -4.39 -16.79
CA PHE A 256 12.53 -3.88 -17.28
C PHE A 256 12.68 -3.88 -18.80
N GLY A 257 11.70 -4.44 -19.52
CA GLY A 257 11.75 -4.50 -20.99
C GLY A 257 12.76 -5.49 -21.54
N LEU A 258 13.23 -6.44 -20.73
CA LEU A 258 14.20 -7.44 -21.16
C LEU A 258 13.54 -8.58 -21.93
N PRO A 259 14.24 -9.19 -22.91
CA PRO A 259 13.74 -10.39 -23.58
C PRO A 259 13.48 -11.52 -22.59
N ALA A 260 12.32 -12.15 -22.65
CA ALA A 260 11.93 -13.20 -21.74
C ALA A 260 11.11 -14.29 -22.42
N VAL A 261 11.00 -15.45 -21.77
CA VAL A 261 10.24 -16.62 -22.27
C VAL A 261 9.43 -17.21 -21.13
N TRP A 262 8.13 -17.40 -21.33
CA TRP A 262 7.31 -18.19 -20.41
C TRP A 262 7.58 -19.68 -20.64
N ILE A 263 8.04 -20.36 -19.58
CA ILE A 263 8.44 -21.78 -19.58
C ILE A 263 7.61 -22.59 -18.58
N GLU A 264 7.49 -23.88 -18.83
CA GLU A 264 6.92 -24.82 -17.87
C GLU A 264 7.94 -25.12 -16.75
N GLU A 265 7.46 -25.56 -15.60
CA GLU A 265 8.27 -25.85 -14.41
C GLU A 265 9.42 -26.83 -14.69
N ARG A 266 9.21 -27.83 -15.53
CA ARG A 266 10.25 -28.82 -15.93
C ARG A 266 11.48 -28.20 -16.60
N HIS A 267 11.36 -26.98 -17.15
CA HIS A 267 12.46 -26.27 -17.81
C HIS A 267 13.16 -25.25 -16.93
N LYS A 268 12.71 -25.09 -15.68
CA LYS A 268 13.21 -24.09 -14.74
C LYS A 268 14.69 -24.22 -14.46
N GLU A 269 15.15 -25.43 -14.08
CA GLU A 269 16.56 -25.68 -13.74
C GLU A 269 17.46 -25.50 -14.97
N ALA A 270 17.03 -25.99 -16.14
CA ALA A 270 17.78 -25.83 -17.38
C ALA A 270 17.94 -24.35 -17.77
N ALA A 271 16.87 -23.54 -17.60
CA ALA A 271 16.92 -22.11 -17.86
C ALA A 271 17.86 -21.38 -16.87
N GLN A 272 17.86 -21.75 -15.58
CA GLN A 272 18.78 -21.18 -14.60
C GLN A 272 20.24 -21.52 -14.92
N MET A 273 20.54 -22.77 -15.28
CA MET A 273 21.88 -23.18 -15.71
C MET A 273 22.34 -22.48 -16.99
N ALA A 274 21.42 -22.11 -17.87
CA ALA A 274 21.69 -21.34 -19.07
C ALA A 274 21.87 -19.82 -18.83
N GLY A 275 21.81 -19.36 -17.57
CA GLY A 275 22.04 -17.98 -17.18
C GLY A 275 20.81 -17.08 -17.23
N PHE A 276 19.60 -17.66 -17.33
CA PHE A 276 18.36 -16.89 -17.22
C PHE A 276 17.97 -16.64 -15.76
N THR A 277 17.40 -15.48 -15.47
CA THR A 277 16.73 -15.23 -14.21
C THR A 277 15.29 -15.76 -14.28
N VAL A 278 14.96 -16.78 -13.48
CA VAL A 278 13.66 -17.45 -13.55
C VAL A 278 12.81 -17.06 -12.34
N VAL A 279 11.64 -16.48 -12.59
CA VAL A 279 10.72 -15.97 -11.58
C VAL A 279 9.30 -16.51 -11.79
N ASP A 280 8.55 -16.66 -10.71
CA ASP A 280 7.15 -17.08 -10.75
C ASP A 280 6.20 -15.95 -11.19
N CYS A 281 4.99 -16.32 -11.58
CA CYS A 281 3.96 -15.42 -12.06
C CYS A 281 3.63 -14.28 -11.08
N ALA A 282 3.50 -14.57 -9.78
CA ALA A 282 3.20 -13.55 -8.76
C ALA A 282 4.37 -12.56 -8.58
N THR A 283 5.61 -13.03 -8.72
CA THR A 283 6.81 -12.17 -8.70
C THR A 283 6.83 -11.23 -9.89
N VAL A 284 6.48 -11.69 -11.09
CA VAL A 284 6.41 -10.82 -12.28
C VAL A 284 5.46 -9.66 -12.04
N VAL A 285 4.23 -9.93 -11.60
CA VAL A 285 3.23 -8.89 -11.33
C VAL A 285 3.70 -7.95 -10.22
N ALA A 286 4.25 -8.48 -9.13
CA ALA A 286 4.72 -7.69 -7.99
C ALA A 286 5.93 -6.81 -8.35
N THR A 287 6.86 -7.31 -9.16
CA THR A 287 8.04 -6.56 -9.62
C THR A 287 7.64 -5.44 -10.57
N HIS A 288 6.73 -5.72 -11.51
CA HIS A 288 6.20 -4.69 -12.39
C HIS A 288 5.45 -3.60 -11.60
N LEU A 289 4.59 -3.99 -10.65
CA LEU A 289 3.92 -3.03 -9.77
C LEU A 289 4.93 -2.19 -8.96
N SER A 290 5.99 -2.82 -8.43
CA SER A 290 7.08 -2.11 -7.74
C SER A 290 7.75 -1.06 -8.63
N HIS A 291 8.05 -1.43 -9.87
CA HIS A 291 8.63 -0.52 -10.87
C HIS A 291 7.68 0.65 -11.18
N LEU A 292 6.40 0.35 -11.44
CA LEU A 292 5.39 1.37 -11.70
C LEU A 292 5.20 2.34 -10.51
N MET A 293 5.26 1.83 -9.29
CA MET A 293 5.21 2.66 -8.08
C MET A 293 6.42 3.59 -7.98
N GLN A 294 7.63 3.11 -8.27
CA GLN A 294 8.85 3.92 -8.25
C GLN A 294 8.82 5.03 -9.31
N VAL A 295 8.45 4.70 -10.54
CA VAL A 295 8.33 5.68 -11.65
C VAL A 295 7.28 6.74 -11.35
N ASN A 296 6.20 6.37 -10.67
CA ASN A 296 5.10 7.27 -10.32
C ASN A 296 5.14 7.76 -8.87
N ALA A 297 6.28 7.68 -8.18
CA ALA A 297 6.40 8.00 -6.75
C ALA A 297 5.88 9.42 -6.41
N ALA A 298 6.19 10.41 -7.24
CA ALA A 298 5.70 11.78 -7.08
C ALA A 298 4.16 11.87 -7.17
N ARG A 299 3.55 11.09 -8.06
CA ARG A 299 2.08 11.06 -8.23
C ARG A 299 1.38 10.31 -7.10
N LEU A 300 2.08 9.35 -6.46
CA LEU A 300 1.60 8.60 -5.30
C LEU A 300 1.63 9.43 -4.02
N LEU A 301 2.51 10.44 -3.94
CA LEU A 301 2.56 11.35 -2.79
C LEU A 301 1.47 12.41 -2.90
N GLY A 302 0.28 12.10 -2.38
CA GLY A 302 -0.82 13.03 -2.26
C GLY A 302 -0.77 13.84 -0.96
N ARG A 303 -1.82 14.61 -0.71
CA ARG A 303 -1.93 15.44 0.50
C ARG A 303 -2.03 14.57 1.77
N VAL A 304 -2.78 13.48 1.70
CA VAL A 304 -2.96 12.54 2.81
C VAL A 304 -1.65 11.86 3.17
N GLU A 305 -0.91 11.36 2.16
CA GLU A 305 0.39 10.73 2.35
C GLU A 305 1.40 11.72 2.93
N THR A 306 1.38 12.98 2.46
CA THR A 306 2.24 14.04 3.00
C THR A 306 1.90 14.35 4.45
N GLN A 307 0.64 14.43 4.81
CA GLN A 307 0.19 14.66 6.18
C GLN A 307 0.61 13.52 7.10
N ASN A 308 0.36 12.26 6.70
CA ASN A 308 0.80 11.07 7.44
C ASN A 308 2.32 11.03 7.62
N LEU A 309 3.08 11.45 6.61
CA LEU A 309 4.54 11.55 6.68
C LEU A 309 4.97 12.60 7.73
N VAL A 310 4.37 13.79 7.68
CA VAL A 310 4.63 14.86 8.68
C VAL A 310 4.28 14.38 10.09
N GLU A 311 3.14 13.75 10.30
CA GLU A 311 2.73 13.19 11.58
C GLU A 311 3.71 12.11 12.08
N HIS A 312 4.20 11.27 11.17
CA HIS A 312 5.19 10.25 11.52
C HIS A 312 6.52 10.89 11.96
N VAL A 313 7.02 11.88 11.22
CA VAL A 313 8.26 12.58 11.56
C VAL A 313 8.08 13.41 12.86
N THR A 314 6.91 14.01 13.07
CA THR A 314 6.58 14.72 14.32
C THR A 314 6.67 13.82 15.55
N LYS A 315 6.23 12.55 15.44
CA LYS A 315 6.37 11.57 16.54
C LYS A 315 7.82 11.25 16.86
N LEU A 316 8.69 11.25 15.85
CA LEU A 316 10.13 10.94 16.02
C LEU A 316 10.94 12.17 16.48
N ALA A 317 10.61 13.37 16.00
CA ALA A 317 11.34 14.61 16.25
C ALA A 317 10.36 15.82 16.32
N PRO A 318 9.59 15.98 17.41
CA PRO A 318 8.54 17.00 17.51
C PRO A 318 9.07 18.42 17.27
N LYS A 319 10.17 18.78 17.94
CA LYS A 319 10.76 20.13 17.88
C LYS A 319 11.26 20.52 16.49
N LEU A 320 11.63 19.55 15.65
CA LEU A 320 12.10 19.80 14.29
C LEU A 320 10.97 20.30 13.39
N ILE A 321 9.77 19.78 13.59
CA ILE A 321 8.62 20.04 12.69
C ILE A 321 7.82 21.26 13.14
N GLU A 322 7.56 21.43 14.46
CA GLU A 322 6.62 22.40 15.00
C GLU A 322 6.90 23.85 14.58
N ASP A 323 8.15 24.21 14.35
CA ASP A 323 8.54 25.56 13.94
C ASP A 323 8.58 25.75 12.42
N VAL A 324 8.63 24.66 11.64
CA VAL A 324 8.75 24.71 10.18
C VAL A 324 7.41 24.44 9.50
N VAL A 325 6.71 23.39 9.88
CA VAL A 325 5.43 22.97 9.28
C VAL A 325 4.32 23.01 10.33
N PRO A 326 3.22 23.75 10.15
CA PRO A 326 2.86 24.57 8.98
C PRO A 326 3.32 26.04 9.06
N LYS A 327 4.07 26.48 10.08
CA LYS A 327 4.33 27.90 10.37
C LYS A 327 5.10 28.62 9.26
N MET A 328 6.20 28.03 8.78
CA MET A 328 7.06 28.62 7.73
C MET A 328 6.70 28.06 6.35
N VAL A 329 6.42 26.75 6.27
CA VAL A 329 6.10 26.05 5.03
C VAL A 329 4.77 25.34 5.18
N GLY A 330 3.78 25.74 4.39
CA GLY A 330 2.48 25.06 4.36
C GLY A 330 2.59 23.63 3.79
N ILE A 331 1.68 22.75 4.21
CA ILE A 331 1.65 21.34 3.75
C ILE A 331 1.59 21.24 2.21
N ALA A 332 0.91 22.15 1.53
CA ALA A 332 0.83 22.14 0.07
C ALA A 332 2.20 22.46 -0.59
N THR A 333 2.93 23.41 -0.03
CA THR A 333 4.30 23.76 -0.48
C THR A 333 5.24 22.60 -0.21
N LEU A 334 5.20 22.02 1.00
CA LEU A 334 5.99 20.83 1.34
C LEU A 334 5.70 19.67 0.39
N GLN A 335 4.41 19.37 0.15
CA GLN A 335 4.01 18.34 -0.81
C GLN A 335 4.64 18.57 -2.18
N ARG A 336 4.56 19.81 -2.68
CA ARG A 336 5.10 20.14 -4.01
C ARG A 336 6.63 20.03 -4.06
N VAL A 337 7.32 20.44 -3.01
CA VAL A 337 8.78 20.29 -2.88
C VAL A 337 9.18 18.81 -2.91
N LEU A 338 8.51 17.98 -2.09
CA LEU A 338 8.77 16.54 -2.05
C LEU A 338 8.45 15.86 -3.39
N GLN A 339 7.38 16.27 -4.06
CA GLN A 339 7.03 15.78 -5.40
C GLN A 339 8.13 16.11 -6.43
N LEU A 340 8.66 17.33 -6.41
CA LEU A 340 9.76 17.73 -7.31
C LEU A 340 11.03 16.90 -7.09
N LEU A 341 11.37 16.56 -5.85
CA LEU A 341 12.47 15.65 -5.55
C LEU A 341 12.21 14.25 -6.12
N LEU A 342 11.02 13.71 -5.89
CA LEU A 342 10.61 12.38 -6.37
C LEU A 342 10.47 12.31 -7.90
N GLU A 343 10.04 13.39 -8.56
CA GLU A 343 9.98 13.49 -10.02
C GLU A 343 11.36 13.27 -10.66
N GLU A 344 12.42 13.66 -9.99
CA GLU A 344 13.81 13.49 -10.43
C GLU A 344 14.46 12.22 -9.85
N GLY A 345 13.69 11.41 -9.11
CA GLY A 345 14.14 10.15 -8.52
C GLY A 345 15.04 10.34 -7.30
N VAL A 346 14.98 11.49 -6.65
CA VAL A 346 15.62 11.71 -5.35
C VAL A 346 14.72 11.17 -4.25
N HIS A 347 15.26 10.27 -3.43
CA HIS A 347 14.53 9.70 -2.32
C HIS A 347 14.35 10.72 -1.20
N ILE A 348 13.19 10.72 -0.56
CA ILE A 348 12.84 11.63 0.54
C ILE A 348 12.97 10.97 1.91
N ARG A 349 13.76 9.90 2.00
CA ARG A 349 13.96 9.13 3.23
C ARG A 349 14.55 9.96 4.36
N ASP A 350 15.46 10.85 4.05
CA ASP A 350 16.07 11.78 5.01
C ASP A 350 15.21 13.04 5.19
N MET A 351 14.04 12.87 5.77
CA MET A 351 13.14 13.98 6.08
C MET A 351 13.76 14.98 7.06
N ARG A 352 14.69 14.53 7.89
CA ARG A 352 15.37 15.42 8.85
C ARG A 352 16.17 16.50 8.12
N SER A 353 17.08 16.10 7.24
CA SER A 353 17.88 17.03 6.43
C SER A 353 17.00 17.91 5.52
N ILE A 354 15.91 17.36 4.98
CA ILE A 354 14.95 18.13 4.19
C ILE A 354 14.31 19.25 5.03
N ILE A 355 13.83 18.94 6.24
CA ILE A 355 13.18 19.92 7.12
C ILE A 355 14.19 20.95 7.65
N GLU A 356 15.40 20.54 8.00
CA GLU A 356 16.48 21.45 8.42
C GLU A 356 16.81 22.46 7.31
N CYS A 357 16.95 22.00 6.06
CA CYS A 357 17.17 22.88 4.91
C CYS A 357 15.97 23.82 4.65
N LEU A 358 14.73 23.34 4.84
CA LEU A 358 13.53 24.18 4.75
C LEU A 358 13.50 25.23 5.84
N ALA A 359 13.89 24.91 7.08
CA ALA A 359 13.95 25.86 8.18
C ALA A 359 14.92 27.02 7.88
N GLU A 360 16.05 26.70 7.27
CA GLU A 360 17.07 27.71 6.91
C GLU A 360 16.63 28.63 5.77
N HIS A 361 15.93 28.09 4.78
CA HIS A 361 15.72 28.79 3.52
C HIS A 361 14.28 29.26 3.26
N ALA A 362 13.28 28.76 3.98
CA ALA A 362 11.88 29.10 3.73
C ALA A 362 11.53 30.58 3.92
N ALA A 363 12.31 31.30 4.76
CA ALA A 363 12.13 32.75 4.94
C ALA A 363 12.57 33.56 3.71
N THR A 364 13.51 33.04 2.91
CA THR A 364 14.10 33.72 1.75
C THR A 364 13.62 33.21 0.41
N ALA A 365 13.11 32.00 0.35
CA ALA A 365 12.64 31.34 -0.86
C ALA A 365 11.22 30.79 -0.64
N THR A 366 10.25 31.30 -1.39
CA THR A 366 8.85 30.85 -1.33
C THR A 366 8.47 29.90 -2.48
N ASP A 367 9.27 29.91 -3.56
CA ASP A 367 9.04 29.04 -4.71
C ASP A 367 9.45 27.58 -4.39
N PRO A 368 8.54 26.60 -4.53
CA PRO A 368 8.84 25.18 -4.30
C PRO A 368 9.98 24.64 -5.15
N ALA A 369 10.18 25.18 -6.38
CA ALA A 369 11.26 24.71 -7.25
C ALA A 369 12.63 25.18 -6.74
N GLU A 370 12.72 26.40 -6.23
CA GLU A 370 13.94 26.92 -5.61
C GLU A 370 14.26 26.19 -4.31
N LEU A 371 13.25 25.93 -3.48
CA LEU A 371 13.43 25.13 -2.25
C LEU A 371 13.92 23.72 -2.58
N ALA A 372 13.32 23.05 -3.58
CA ALA A 372 13.76 21.74 -4.02
C ALA A 372 15.22 21.75 -4.52
N ARG A 373 15.64 22.79 -5.24
CA ARG A 373 17.02 22.97 -5.69
C ARG A 373 17.99 23.03 -4.50
N ARG A 374 17.69 23.84 -3.48
CA ARG A 374 18.53 23.96 -2.28
C ARG A 374 18.59 22.65 -1.49
N ILE A 375 17.46 21.99 -1.34
CA ILE A 375 17.41 20.67 -0.69
C ILE A 375 18.26 19.65 -1.44
N ARG A 376 18.27 19.65 -2.77
CA ARG A 376 19.13 18.75 -3.55
C ARG A 376 20.60 18.97 -3.29
N VAL A 377 21.05 20.24 -3.19
CA VAL A 377 22.42 20.57 -2.82
C VAL A 377 22.75 20.06 -1.41
N HIS A 378 21.82 20.23 -0.46
CA HIS A 378 21.98 19.71 0.90
C HIS A 378 22.02 18.18 0.95
N LEU A 379 21.25 17.50 0.09
CA LEU A 379 21.21 16.04 -0.05
C LEU A 379 22.28 15.50 -1.03
N ALA A 380 23.20 16.33 -1.55
CA ALA A 380 24.18 15.93 -2.54
C ALA A 380 24.94 14.63 -2.21
N PRO A 381 25.42 14.41 -0.97
CA PRO A 381 26.09 13.15 -0.63
C PRO A 381 25.17 11.93 -0.80
N ALA A 382 23.91 12.05 -0.39
CA ALA A 382 22.94 10.97 -0.52
C ALA A 382 22.55 10.71 -1.98
N ILE A 383 22.40 11.76 -2.78
CA ILE A 383 22.10 11.66 -4.22
C ILE A 383 23.25 10.98 -4.97
N VAL A 384 24.48 11.40 -4.72
CA VAL A 384 25.67 10.81 -5.35
C VAL A 384 25.83 9.35 -4.92
N GLN A 385 25.65 9.04 -3.64
CA GLN A 385 25.69 7.67 -3.15
C GLN A 385 24.60 6.78 -3.78
N GLN A 386 23.40 7.33 -4.02
CA GLN A 386 22.32 6.60 -4.69
C GLN A 386 22.67 6.25 -6.14
N ILE A 387 23.39 7.10 -6.85
CA ILE A 387 23.75 6.94 -8.27
C ILE A 387 25.01 6.07 -8.41
N TYR A 388 26.05 6.35 -7.65
CA TYR A 388 27.38 5.79 -7.82
C TYR A 388 27.81 4.79 -6.73
N GLY A 389 26.98 4.63 -5.67
CA GLY A 389 27.36 3.80 -4.53
C GLY A 389 28.51 4.41 -3.73
N SER A 390 29.55 3.61 -3.41
CA SER A 390 30.68 4.02 -2.58
C SER A 390 31.90 4.52 -3.38
N THR A 391 31.80 4.67 -4.70
CA THR A 391 32.90 5.16 -5.55
C THR A 391 33.19 6.63 -5.31
N ARG A 392 34.47 6.98 -5.23
CA ARG A 392 34.91 8.37 -5.06
C ARG A 392 35.15 9.09 -6.37
N GLU A 393 35.38 8.36 -7.47
CA GLU A 393 35.54 8.90 -8.81
C GLU A 393 34.21 8.76 -9.55
N LEU A 394 33.66 9.88 -10.02
CA LEU A 394 32.37 9.95 -10.69
C LEU A 394 32.57 10.04 -12.18
N ASP A 395 32.24 8.98 -12.93
CA ASP A 395 32.18 9.04 -14.37
C ASP A 395 30.93 9.79 -14.82
N VAL A 396 31.14 10.95 -15.42
CA VAL A 396 30.04 11.83 -15.84
C VAL A 396 30.05 12.05 -17.35
N ILE A 397 28.88 12.35 -17.87
CA ILE A 397 28.67 12.88 -19.20
C ILE A 397 28.71 14.41 -19.08
N ALA A 398 29.41 15.11 -19.97
CA ALA A 398 29.42 16.57 -20.06
C ALA A 398 28.71 17.05 -21.34
N LEU A 399 28.32 18.30 -21.36
CA LEU A 399 27.95 18.99 -22.60
C LEU A 399 29.19 19.61 -23.25
N GLU A 400 29.22 19.66 -24.58
CA GLU A 400 30.19 20.49 -25.29
C GLU A 400 30.00 21.96 -24.91
N PRO A 401 31.08 22.76 -24.70
CA PRO A 401 30.98 24.14 -24.21
C PRO A 401 30.10 25.06 -25.07
N GLU A 402 30.10 24.92 -26.39
CA GLU A 402 29.24 25.66 -27.29
C GLU A 402 27.77 25.30 -27.10
N LEU A 403 27.45 24.01 -27.02
CA LEU A 403 26.10 23.50 -26.77
C LEU A 403 25.61 23.93 -25.39
N GLU A 404 26.48 23.87 -24.38
CA GLU A 404 26.15 24.33 -23.01
C GLU A 404 25.77 25.79 -23.00
N ARG A 405 26.52 26.66 -23.68
CA ARG A 405 26.20 28.10 -23.81
C ARG A 405 24.87 28.32 -24.51
N LEU A 406 24.62 27.64 -25.63
CA LEU A 406 23.35 27.74 -26.36
C LEU A 406 22.16 27.33 -25.48
N VAL A 407 22.27 26.21 -24.78
CA VAL A 407 21.26 25.73 -23.84
C VAL A 407 21.06 26.72 -22.69
N ALA A 408 22.16 27.23 -22.12
CA ALA A 408 22.08 28.20 -21.02
C ALA A 408 21.41 29.50 -21.46
N GLN A 409 21.75 30.02 -22.64
CA GLN A 409 21.15 31.23 -23.19
C GLN A 409 19.63 31.04 -23.47
N ALA A 410 19.25 29.91 -24.07
CA ALA A 410 17.85 29.62 -24.38
C ALA A 410 16.99 29.45 -23.13
N LEU A 411 17.51 28.71 -22.11
CA LEU A 411 16.75 28.39 -20.89
C LEU A 411 16.76 29.51 -19.85
N SER A 412 17.71 30.45 -19.94
CA SER A 412 17.82 31.62 -19.00
C SER A 412 17.04 32.84 -19.48
N SER A 413 16.50 32.83 -20.69
CA SER A 413 15.76 33.98 -21.23
C SER A 413 14.44 34.19 -20.48
N PRO A 414 14.15 35.40 -19.97
CA PRO A 414 12.92 35.71 -19.23
C PRO A 414 11.64 35.47 -20.02
N HIS A 415 11.73 35.47 -21.35
CA HIS A 415 10.60 35.25 -22.26
C HIS A 415 10.50 33.80 -22.76
N GLY A 416 11.23 32.86 -22.12
CA GLY A 416 11.16 31.42 -22.50
C GLY A 416 11.54 31.26 -23.99
N ALA A 417 12.69 31.81 -24.42
CA ALA A 417 13.20 31.48 -25.76
C ALA A 417 13.31 29.95 -25.81
N ALA A 418 12.40 29.33 -26.50
CA ALA A 418 12.40 27.89 -26.70
C ALA A 418 13.71 27.53 -27.40
N LEU A 419 14.37 26.48 -26.93
CA LEU A 419 15.47 25.91 -27.67
C LEU A 419 14.98 25.65 -29.11
N ASP A 420 15.83 25.98 -30.10
CA ASP A 420 15.49 25.63 -31.48
C ASP A 420 15.07 24.15 -31.55
N PRO A 421 13.91 23.82 -32.17
CA PRO A 421 13.42 22.44 -32.21
C PRO A 421 14.43 21.45 -32.73
N GLY A 422 15.25 21.84 -33.73
CA GLY A 422 16.29 20.98 -34.30
C GLY A 422 17.43 20.71 -33.29
N VAL A 423 17.80 21.73 -32.51
CA VAL A 423 18.80 21.60 -31.44
C VAL A 423 18.24 20.75 -30.30
N ALA A 424 16.97 20.96 -29.90
CA ALA A 424 16.32 20.17 -28.86
C ALA A 424 16.21 18.68 -29.22
N ASP A 425 15.81 18.36 -30.45
CA ASP A 425 15.71 16.98 -30.95
C ASP A 425 17.09 16.31 -31.02
N THR A 426 18.11 17.02 -31.50
CA THR A 426 19.46 16.49 -31.62
C THR A 426 20.07 16.25 -30.23
N LEU A 427 19.90 17.20 -29.30
CA LEU A 427 20.33 17.07 -27.92
C LEU A 427 19.66 15.86 -27.24
N THR A 428 18.35 15.75 -27.41
CA THR A 428 17.54 14.70 -26.80
C THR A 428 17.95 13.32 -27.31
N ARG A 429 18.19 13.18 -28.63
CA ARG A 429 18.64 11.92 -29.25
C ARG A 429 20.07 11.58 -28.82
N SER A 430 20.98 12.54 -28.86
CA SER A 430 22.37 12.35 -28.48
C SER A 430 22.51 11.99 -26.99
N ALA A 431 21.67 12.59 -26.12
CA ALA A 431 21.62 12.25 -24.70
C ALA A 431 21.13 10.80 -24.48
N ALA A 432 20.09 10.38 -25.20
CA ALA A 432 19.58 9.01 -25.11
C ALA A 432 20.60 7.97 -25.56
N ASP A 433 21.28 8.23 -26.70
CA ASP A 433 22.32 7.34 -27.24
C ASP A 433 23.55 7.26 -26.33
N THR A 434 23.93 8.39 -25.72
CA THR A 434 25.07 8.43 -24.80
C THR A 434 24.75 7.76 -23.47
N ALA A 435 23.53 7.99 -22.93
CA ALA A 435 23.06 7.30 -21.74
C ALA A 435 23.06 5.79 -21.93
N LYS A 436 22.53 5.30 -23.07
CA LYS A 436 22.53 3.88 -23.39
C LYS A 436 23.93 3.29 -23.47
N ARG A 437 24.86 4.00 -24.11
CA ARG A 437 26.27 3.55 -24.17
C ARG A 437 26.93 3.45 -22.80
N GLN A 438 26.63 4.37 -21.90
CA GLN A 438 27.13 4.31 -20.51
C GLN A 438 26.54 3.09 -19.78
N GLU A 439 25.24 2.86 -19.93
CA GLU A 439 24.57 1.69 -19.34
C GLU A 439 25.15 0.37 -19.90
N ASP A 440 25.41 0.29 -21.20
CA ASP A 440 26.02 -0.89 -21.85
C ASP A 440 27.45 -1.18 -21.34
N LEU A 441 28.16 -0.14 -20.85
CA LEU A 441 29.45 -0.25 -20.17
C LEU A 441 29.32 -0.57 -18.67
N GLY A 442 28.10 -0.68 -18.15
CA GLY A 442 27.84 -0.89 -16.73
C GLY A 442 28.09 0.35 -15.86
N LEU A 443 28.19 1.54 -16.46
CA LEU A 443 28.40 2.80 -15.77
C LEU A 443 27.07 3.56 -15.59
N PRO A 444 26.90 4.32 -14.50
CA PRO A 444 25.73 5.16 -14.34
C PRO A 444 25.64 6.25 -15.40
N ALA A 445 24.50 6.40 -16.05
CA ALA A 445 24.26 7.48 -16.99
C ALA A 445 23.94 8.78 -16.19
N CYS A 446 24.95 9.65 -16.04
CA CYS A 446 24.82 10.89 -15.28
C CYS A 446 25.41 12.07 -16.06
N LEU A 447 24.56 13.06 -16.35
CA LEU A 447 24.93 14.29 -17.04
C LEU A 447 25.20 15.38 -15.99
N LEU A 448 26.41 15.96 -16.04
CA LEU A 448 26.82 17.07 -15.18
C LEU A 448 26.73 18.39 -15.94
N VAL A 449 26.03 19.37 -15.35
CA VAL A 449 25.78 20.67 -15.98
C VAL A 449 25.78 21.80 -14.94
N PRO A 450 25.89 23.08 -15.39
CA PRO A 450 25.69 24.23 -14.50
C PRO A 450 24.32 24.21 -13.82
N ASP A 451 24.27 24.66 -12.56
CA ASP A 451 23.06 24.61 -11.72
C ASP A 451 21.86 25.31 -12.34
N LEU A 452 22.10 26.40 -13.10
CA LEU A 452 21.05 27.20 -13.74
C LEU A 452 20.22 26.41 -14.74
N ILE A 453 20.87 25.55 -15.53
CA ILE A 453 20.22 24.79 -16.62
C ILE A 453 19.80 23.39 -16.18
N ARG A 454 20.25 22.93 -15.00
CA ARG A 454 20.04 21.56 -14.54
C ARG A 454 18.55 21.15 -14.54
N ALA A 455 17.68 21.90 -13.86
CA ALA A 455 16.28 21.52 -13.72
C ALA A 455 15.47 21.59 -15.03
N PRO A 456 15.61 22.63 -15.87
CA PRO A 456 14.98 22.65 -17.20
C PRO A 456 15.48 21.51 -18.10
N LEU A 457 16.79 21.24 -18.09
CA LEU A 457 17.39 20.20 -18.91
C LEU A 457 16.97 18.79 -18.45
N ALA A 458 16.90 18.54 -17.16
CA ALA A 458 16.38 17.28 -16.60
C ALA A 458 14.94 17.01 -17.07
N ARG A 459 14.10 18.04 -17.10
CA ARG A 459 12.72 17.92 -17.60
C ARG A 459 12.65 17.64 -19.10
N LEU A 460 13.48 18.32 -19.89
CA LEU A 460 13.56 18.11 -21.34
C LEU A 460 13.99 16.68 -21.68
N LEU A 461 15.02 16.16 -21.03
CA LEU A 461 15.62 14.86 -21.33
C LEU A 461 14.84 13.68 -20.76
N LYS A 462 13.99 13.89 -19.73
CA LYS A 462 13.29 12.83 -19.00
C LYS A 462 12.51 11.85 -19.90
N ARG A 463 11.87 12.37 -20.97
CA ARG A 463 11.04 11.54 -21.85
C ARG A 463 11.88 10.63 -22.74
N ALA A 464 13.00 11.11 -23.26
CA ALA A 464 13.86 10.36 -24.18
C ALA A 464 14.90 9.49 -23.48
N ALA A 465 15.39 9.96 -22.33
CA ALA A 465 16.40 9.27 -21.53
C ALA A 465 15.94 9.18 -20.06
N PRO A 466 14.93 8.35 -19.73
CA PRO A 466 14.31 8.33 -18.39
C PRO A 466 15.27 7.85 -17.28
N ARG A 467 16.34 7.14 -17.65
CA ARG A 467 17.38 6.66 -16.72
C ARG A 467 18.52 7.66 -16.53
N LEU A 468 18.69 8.62 -17.45
CA LEU A 468 19.71 9.65 -17.35
C LEU A 468 19.45 10.54 -16.13
N LYS A 469 20.41 10.59 -15.23
CA LYS A 469 20.41 11.51 -14.09
C LYS A 469 21.09 12.81 -14.49
N VAL A 470 20.55 13.94 -14.08
CA VAL A 470 21.14 15.26 -14.34
C VAL A 470 21.51 15.89 -13.01
N LEU A 471 22.80 16.12 -12.82
CA LEU A 471 23.36 16.77 -11.61
C LEU A 471 23.87 18.17 -11.94
N GLY A 472 23.71 19.08 -10.99
CA GLY A 472 24.35 20.38 -11.00
C GLY A 472 25.76 20.32 -10.42
N HIS A 473 26.59 21.29 -10.75
CA HIS A 473 27.95 21.34 -10.20
C HIS A 473 27.95 21.44 -8.66
N SER A 474 27.00 22.17 -8.07
CA SER A 474 26.86 22.30 -6.62
C SER A 474 26.33 21.02 -5.94
N GLU A 475 25.84 20.05 -6.71
CA GLU A 475 25.37 18.76 -6.20
C GLU A 475 26.49 17.70 -6.10
N ILE A 476 27.76 18.06 -6.42
CA ILE A 476 28.90 17.18 -6.26
C ILE A 476 29.60 17.48 -4.94
N PRO A 477 29.70 16.51 -4.01
CA PRO A 477 30.41 16.72 -2.75
C PRO A 477 31.93 16.87 -2.99
N GLU A 478 32.60 17.76 -2.21
CA GLU A 478 34.02 18.03 -2.32
C GLU A 478 34.93 16.80 -2.14
N THR A 479 34.39 15.73 -1.58
CA THR A 479 35.11 14.46 -1.34
C THR A 479 35.23 13.58 -2.59
N HIS A 480 34.59 13.98 -3.69
CA HIS A 480 34.55 13.20 -4.92
C HIS A 480 35.33 13.90 -6.04
N SER A 481 36.00 13.11 -6.88
CA SER A 481 36.62 13.54 -8.13
C SER A 481 35.70 13.27 -9.32
N ILE A 482 35.82 14.11 -10.34
CA ILE A 482 35.00 14.01 -11.55
C ILE A 482 35.88 13.52 -12.69
N ARG A 483 35.42 12.50 -13.42
CA ARG A 483 36.01 12.05 -14.68
C ARG A 483 34.98 12.20 -15.78
N ILE A 484 35.33 12.95 -16.83
CA ILE A 484 34.46 13.08 -17.99
C ILE A 484 34.66 11.86 -18.90
N GLY A 485 33.69 10.94 -18.86
CA GLY A 485 33.74 9.71 -19.68
C GLY A 485 33.17 9.89 -21.09
N SER A 486 32.24 10.85 -21.25
CA SER A 486 31.57 11.10 -22.55
C SER A 486 31.16 12.57 -22.65
N VAL A 487 31.07 13.08 -23.91
CA VAL A 487 30.64 14.45 -24.19
C VAL A 487 29.49 14.42 -25.20
N ILE A 488 28.41 15.14 -24.91
CA ILE A 488 27.27 15.36 -25.82
C ILE A 488 27.52 16.64 -26.60
N GLY A 489 27.42 16.57 -27.93
CA GLY A 489 27.56 17.75 -28.81
C GLY A 489 28.66 17.62 -29.86
N HIS A 490 29.59 16.69 -29.73
CA HIS A 490 30.79 16.55 -30.61
C HIS A 490 30.52 16.36 -32.11
N ARG A 491 29.27 16.13 -32.54
CA ARG A 491 28.85 16.02 -33.93
C ARG A 491 28.19 17.28 -34.51
N MET A 492 27.90 18.30 -33.70
CA MET A 492 27.22 19.52 -34.19
C MET A 492 28.21 20.51 -34.82
N ALA A 493 29.48 20.49 -34.46
CA ALA A 493 30.52 21.35 -35.04
C ALA A 493 30.86 21.03 -36.50
N GLN A 494 30.32 19.96 -37.10
CA GLN A 494 30.55 19.59 -38.49
C GLN A 494 29.37 19.93 -39.44
N LEU A 495 28.33 20.57 -38.93
CA LEU A 495 27.14 20.94 -39.69
C LEU A 495 26.91 22.47 -39.75
N GLY A 496 27.87 23.26 -39.29
CA GLY A 496 27.88 24.72 -39.39
C GLY A 496 28.77 25.24 -40.50
#